data_7355286708f90c61159ece0109f13aad
#
_entry.id   7355286708f90c61159ece0109f13aad
#
_cell.length_a   1.000
_cell.length_b   1.000
_cell.length_c   1.000
_cell.angle_alpha   90.00
_cell.angle_beta   90.00
_cell.angle_gamma   90.00
#
_symmetry.space_group_name_H-M   'P 1'
#
loop_
_entity.id
_entity.type
_entity.pdbx_description
1 polymer ?
#
loop_
_entity_poly.entity_id
_entity_poly.type
_entity_poly.pdbx_seq_one_letter_code
_entity_poly.pdbx_strand_id
1 'polypeptide(L)'
;MDNEVLDYKTILENCGVGSAPASLVVKNIANLEEFYDSSDLINIYNYCLQNITDPDVLVQVIKYTDAYRSTSTLKILLELLQLKTSDESDLDLDSLVNVRSMCARAISNYKDFSTVNVLLSCLNNKKENYKVRLACADALGRIGDRYAVKPLIDLVEDEEEKSVYLKESATFALGLLGDTSAIDPLVSILESKQGFLDKFTFLKEKIVEALGKLNFNNQKILKALKSSLMDPSPIVRINAIEAIMNSGDDESVNLIRPCLNDEDDEVKKNALIALYNLRGRDILEEILNLPIYSEYLKSEAQELWEEYEE
;
A
#
# COMPACT_ATOMS: atom_id res chain seq x y z
N MET A 1 2.30 32.51 34.36
CA MET A 1 2.50 32.67 32.91
C MET A 1 1.13 32.74 32.32
N ASP A 2 0.75 33.92 31.87
CA ASP A 2 -0.57 34.14 31.25
C ASP A 2 -0.64 33.25 30.02
N ASN A 3 -1.64 32.35 29.98
CA ASN A 3 -1.97 31.63 28.77
C ASN A 3 -2.56 32.67 27.78
N GLU A 4 -1.72 33.31 26.97
CA GLU A 4 -2.19 34.05 25.82
C GLU A 4 -2.98 33.07 24.94
N VAL A 5 -4.28 33.33 24.83
CA VAL A 5 -5.12 32.53 23.91
C VAL A 5 -4.66 32.84 22.50
N LEU A 6 -4.13 31.81 21.81
CA LEU A 6 -3.66 31.96 20.44
C LEU A 6 -4.79 32.41 19.53
N ASP A 7 -4.57 33.49 18.79
CA ASP A 7 -5.48 33.93 17.74
C ASP A 7 -5.15 33.20 16.43
N TYR A 8 -5.75 32.02 16.26
CA TYR A 8 -5.55 31.16 15.09
C TYR A 8 -5.88 31.86 13.77
N LYS A 9 -6.87 32.78 13.77
CA LYS A 9 -7.26 33.53 12.59
C LYS A 9 -6.11 34.44 12.13
N THR A 10 -5.56 35.22 13.05
CA THR A 10 -4.41 36.08 12.76
C THR A 10 -3.19 35.27 12.32
N ILE A 11 -2.96 34.08 12.90
CA ILE A 11 -1.87 33.18 12.46
C ILE A 11 -2.06 32.78 11.00
N LEU A 12 -3.30 32.38 10.58
CA LEU A 12 -3.57 32.02 9.19
C LEU A 12 -3.43 33.21 8.24
N GLU A 13 -3.92 34.39 8.62
CA GLU A 13 -3.76 35.63 7.86
C GLU A 13 -2.28 35.96 7.65
N ASN A 14 -1.44 35.82 8.68
CA ASN A 14 0.01 36.00 8.60
C ASN A 14 0.70 34.93 7.73
N CYS A 15 0.15 33.74 7.62
CA CYS A 15 0.59 32.72 6.68
C CYS A 15 0.19 33.05 5.23
N GLY A 16 -0.66 34.06 5.01
CA GLY A 16 -1.12 34.49 3.69
C GLY A 16 -2.34 33.74 3.18
N VAL A 17 -3.08 33.03 4.04
CA VAL A 17 -4.34 32.36 3.66
C VAL A 17 -5.32 33.40 3.11
N GLY A 18 -5.87 33.12 1.92
CA GLY A 18 -6.79 34.02 1.22
C GLY A 18 -6.14 35.22 0.49
N SER A 19 -4.82 35.42 0.59
CA SER A 19 -4.13 36.58 0.00
C SER A 19 -2.85 36.23 -0.79
N ALA A 20 -2.25 35.08 -0.55
CA ALA A 20 -1.01 34.63 -1.17
C ALA A 20 -1.21 33.36 -1.99
N PRO A 21 -0.30 33.03 -2.96
CA PRO A 21 -0.33 31.76 -3.66
C PRO A 21 -0.21 30.56 -2.73
N ALA A 22 -0.88 29.45 -3.06
CA ALA A 22 -0.90 28.22 -2.25
C ALA A 22 0.50 27.74 -1.82
N SER A 23 1.48 27.78 -2.73
CA SER A 23 2.86 27.38 -2.45
C SER A 23 3.54 28.20 -1.35
N LEU A 24 3.24 29.49 -1.28
CA LEU A 24 3.77 30.37 -0.22
C LEU A 24 3.03 30.13 1.10
N VAL A 25 1.72 29.96 1.06
CA VAL A 25 0.92 29.62 2.24
C VAL A 25 1.41 28.31 2.87
N VAL A 26 1.60 27.27 2.06
CA VAL A 26 2.14 25.97 2.49
C VAL A 26 3.50 26.11 3.17
N LYS A 27 4.43 26.88 2.57
CA LYS A 27 5.73 27.13 3.16
C LYS A 27 5.63 27.88 4.51
N ASN A 28 4.78 28.89 4.58
CA ASN A 28 4.60 29.66 5.81
C ASN A 28 3.96 28.82 6.92
N ILE A 29 2.98 27.94 6.59
CA ILE A 29 2.40 27.00 7.54
C ILE A 29 3.46 25.99 8.05
N ALA A 30 4.32 25.48 7.16
CA ALA A 30 5.40 24.58 7.57
C ALA A 30 6.37 25.24 8.55
N ASN A 31 6.71 26.51 8.33
CA ASN A 31 7.62 27.26 9.22
C ASN A 31 7.06 27.50 10.64
N LEU A 32 5.77 27.28 10.88
CA LEU A 32 5.19 27.43 12.22
C LEU A 32 5.81 26.48 13.24
N GLU A 33 6.39 25.36 12.80
CA GLU A 33 7.12 24.42 13.65
C GLU A 33 8.34 25.06 14.35
N GLU A 34 8.87 26.16 13.81
CA GLU A 34 9.99 26.91 14.41
C GLU A 34 9.55 27.81 15.59
N PHE A 35 8.24 28.10 15.71
CA PHE A 35 7.71 29.13 16.62
C PHE A 35 6.76 28.59 17.69
N TYR A 36 6.15 27.40 17.46
CA TYR A 36 5.11 26.85 18.30
C TYR A 36 5.45 25.45 18.78
N ASP A 37 5.02 25.12 19.99
CA ASP A 37 5.16 23.77 20.51
C ASP A 37 4.15 22.78 19.88
N SER A 38 4.32 21.48 20.15
CA SER A 38 3.49 20.43 19.58
C SER A 38 1.99 20.57 19.92
N SER A 39 1.65 21.10 21.10
CA SER A 39 0.24 21.29 21.52
C SER A 39 -0.40 22.41 20.73
N ASP A 40 0.32 23.50 20.56
CA ASP A 40 -0.14 24.65 19.79
C ASP A 40 -0.26 24.30 18.30
N LEU A 41 0.73 23.56 17.74
CA LEU A 41 0.69 23.10 16.36
C LEU A 41 -0.51 22.20 16.08
N ILE A 42 -0.88 21.30 16.99
CA ILE A 42 -2.10 20.50 16.86
C ILE A 42 -3.32 21.41 16.69
N ASN A 43 -3.45 22.42 17.54
CA ASN A 43 -4.59 23.34 17.52
C ASN A 43 -4.57 24.21 16.26
N ILE A 44 -3.42 24.71 15.85
CA ILE A 44 -3.24 25.51 14.63
C ILE A 44 -3.61 24.67 13.39
N TYR A 45 -3.07 23.46 13.26
CA TYR A 45 -3.38 22.59 12.11
C TYR A 45 -4.85 22.16 12.10
N ASN A 46 -5.45 21.89 13.26
CA ASN A 46 -6.87 21.61 13.34
C ASN A 46 -7.70 22.81 12.87
N TYR A 47 -7.32 24.03 13.25
CA TYR A 47 -7.96 25.24 12.77
C TYR A 47 -7.77 25.44 11.26
N CYS A 48 -6.56 25.14 10.73
CA CYS A 48 -6.30 25.13 9.29
C CYS A 48 -7.23 24.18 8.55
N LEU A 49 -7.37 22.93 9.01
CA LEU A 49 -8.21 21.90 8.37
C LEU A 49 -9.70 22.30 8.32
N GLN A 50 -10.15 23.11 9.26
CA GLN A 50 -11.55 23.57 9.35
C GLN A 50 -11.85 24.86 8.60
N ASN A 51 -10.84 25.69 8.31
CA ASN A 51 -11.04 27.05 7.79
C ASN A 51 -10.37 27.33 6.45
N ILE A 52 -9.46 26.48 5.99
CA ILE A 52 -8.84 26.61 4.67
C ILE A 52 -9.73 25.93 3.64
N THR A 53 -10.01 26.62 2.55
CA THR A 53 -10.80 26.10 1.42
C THR A 53 -9.95 25.68 0.23
N ASP A 54 -8.68 26.12 0.16
CA ASP A 54 -7.76 25.74 -0.91
C ASP A 54 -7.36 24.27 -0.76
N PRO A 55 -7.70 23.39 -1.74
CA PRO A 55 -7.46 21.95 -1.66
C PRO A 55 -5.98 21.57 -1.61
N ASP A 56 -5.13 22.31 -2.33
CA ASP A 56 -3.69 22.04 -2.39
C ASP A 56 -3.03 22.33 -1.04
N VAL A 57 -3.47 23.41 -0.39
CA VAL A 57 -3.05 23.74 0.98
C VAL A 57 -3.55 22.70 1.96
N LEU A 58 -4.84 22.31 1.88
CA LEU A 58 -5.42 21.29 2.76
C LEU A 58 -4.67 19.96 2.68
N VAL A 59 -4.34 19.49 1.48
CA VAL A 59 -3.58 18.25 1.29
C VAL A 59 -2.22 18.30 2.01
N GLN A 60 -1.54 19.45 2.00
CA GLN A 60 -0.26 19.60 2.71
C GLN A 60 -0.46 19.69 4.22
N VAL A 61 -1.46 20.42 4.70
CA VAL A 61 -1.79 20.49 6.12
C VAL A 61 -2.11 19.10 6.67
N ILE A 62 -2.90 18.28 5.94
CA ILE A 62 -3.17 16.88 6.33
C ILE A 62 -1.86 16.10 6.51
N LYS A 63 -0.86 16.28 5.64
CA LYS A 63 0.44 15.62 5.80
C LYS A 63 1.19 16.10 7.04
N TYR A 64 1.15 17.40 7.36
CA TYR A 64 1.80 17.94 8.55
C TYR A 64 1.18 17.38 9.83
N THR A 65 -0.14 17.12 9.86
CA THR A 65 -0.80 16.51 11.04
C THR A 65 -0.27 15.11 11.36
N ASP A 66 0.43 14.44 10.45
CA ASP A 66 0.96 13.09 10.70
C ASP A 66 2.05 13.06 11.77
N ALA A 67 2.84 14.13 11.88
CA ALA A 67 3.81 14.31 12.96
C ALA A 67 3.16 14.66 14.31
N TYR A 68 1.96 15.26 14.30
CA TYR A 68 1.27 15.80 15.47
C TYR A 68 -0.13 15.17 15.66
N ARG A 69 -0.18 13.84 15.66
CA ARG A 69 -1.44 13.08 15.72
C ARG A 69 -2.17 13.29 17.05
N SER A 70 -3.46 13.60 16.94
CA SER A 70 -4.35 13.74 18.10
C SER A 70 -5.75 13.21 17.80
N THR A 71 -6.53 12.90 18.84
CA THR A 71 -7.92 12.46 18.68
C THR A 71 -8.81 13.56 18.11
N SER A 72 -8.52 14.83 18.38
CA SER A 72 -9.23 15.96 17.78
C SER A 72 -8.96 16.06 16.29
N THR A 73 -7.71 15.92 15.86
CA THR A 73 -7.33 15.87 14.45
C THR A 73 -8.00 14.68 13.72
N LEU A 74 -7.97 13.49 14.33
CA LEU A 74 -8.62 12.31 13.77
C LEU A 74 -10.12 12.55 13.49
N LYS A 75 -10.82 13.21 14.41
CA LYS A 75 -12.24 13.56 14.22
C LYS A 75 -12.44 14.47 13.01
N ILE A 76 -11.62 15.50 12.86
CA ILE A 76 -11.70 16.42 11.71
C ILE A 76 -11.40 15.68 10.39
N LEU A 77 -10.39 14.81 10.37
CA LEU A 77 -10.07 14.00 9.19
C LEU A 77 -11.22 13.08 8.78
N LEU A 78 -11.95 12.51 9.75
CA LEU A 78 -13.15 11.70 9.49
C LEU A 78 -14.30 12.54 8.94
N GLU A 79 -14.49 13.76 9.43
CA GLU A 79 -15.48 14.71 8.90
C GLU A 79 -15.13 15.10 7.45
N LEU A 80 -13.87 15.45 7.18
CA LEU A 80 -13.39 15.78 5.83
C LEU A 80 -13.53 14.60 4.86
N LEU A 81 -13.23 13.37 5.28
CA LEU A 81 -13.42 12.17 4.47
C LEU A 81 -14.86 11.98 4.03
N GLN A 82 -15.83 12.35 4.88
CA GLN A 82 -17.26 12.18 4.63
C GLN A 82 -17.91 13.38 3.92
N LEU A 83 -17.15 14.43 3.59
CA LEU A 83 -17.69 15.56 2.83
C LEU A 83 -18.32 15.05 1.54
N LYS A 84 -19.57 15.40 1.33
CA LYS A 84 -20.25 15.12 0.06
C LYS A 84 -20.05 16.31 -0.86
N THR A 85 -19.89 16.04 -2.14
CA THR A 85 -20.03 17.05 -3.16
C THR A 85 -21.49 17.50 -3.16
N SER A 86 -21.79 18.65 -2.55
CA SER A 86 -23.02 19.37 -2.83
C SER A 86 -22.79 20.24 -4.06
N ASP A 87 -23.81 20.48 -4.86
CA ASP A 87 -23.75 21.40 -6.01
C ASP A 87 -23.37 22.85 -5.61
N GLU A 88 -23.16 23.12 -4.34
CA GLU A 88 -22.84 24.41 -3.72
C GLU A 88 -21.38 24.48 -3.18
N SER A 89 -20.53 23.45 -3.38
CA SER A 89 -19.14 23.54 -2.93
C SER A 89 -18.28 24.32 -3.92
N ASP A 90 -17.54 25.33 -3.44
CA ASP A 90 -16.55 26.10 -4.22
C ASP A 90 -15.32 25.24 -4.65
N LEU A 91 -15.26 23.98 -4.24
CA LEU A 91 -14.21 23.03 -4.57
C LEU A 91 -14.58 22.26 -5.84
N ASP A 92 -13.68 22.23 -6.81
CA ASP A 92 -13.85 21.34 -7.94
C ASP A 92 -13.85 19.87 -7.48
N LEU A 93 -14.57 19.04 -8.22
CA LEU A 93 -14.80 17.64 -7.85
C LEU A 93 -13.50 16.84 -7.68
N ASP A 94 -12.52 17.06 -8.55
CA ASP A 94 -11.25 16.33 -8.52
C ASP A 94 -10.37 16.77 -7.34
N SER A 95 -10.37 18.03 -6.99
CA SER A 95 -9.64 18.56 -5.82
C SER A 95 -10.20 18.03 -4.51
N LEU A 96 -11.51 17.95 -4.37
CA LEU A 96 -12.16 17.35 -3.20
C LEU A 96 -11.84 15.85 -3.08
N VAL A 97 -11.78 15.13 -4.19
CA VAL A 97 -11.37 13.71 -4.23
C VAL A 97 -9.94 13.54 -3.68
N ASN A 98 -9.01 14.43 -4.04
CA ASN A 98 -7.64 14.39 -3.54
C ASN A 98 -7.56 14.63 -2.03
N VAL A 99 -8.27 15.63 -1.51
CA VAL A 99 -8.35 15.91 -0.06
C VAL A 99 -8.89 14.69 0.69
N ARG A 100 -10.02 14.13 0.25
CA ARG A 100 -10.68 12.97 0.89
C ARG A 100 -9.80 11.71 0.82
N SER A 101 -9.14 11.47 -0.29
CA SER A 101 -8.18 10.36 -0.41
C SER A 101 -6.99 10.52 0.53
N MET A 102 -6.50 11.75 0.71
CA MET A 102 -5.44 12.05 1.66
C MET A 102 -5.89 11.86 3.11
N CYS A 103 -7.13 12.25 3.45
CA CYS A 103 -7.71 11.97 4.76
C CYS A 103 -7.76 10.47 5.07
N ALA A 104 -8.22 9.64 4.14
CA ALA A 104 -8.23 8.18 4.34
C ALA A 104 -6.83 7.64 4.63
N ARG A 105 -5.81 8.11 3.90
CA ARG A 105 -4.40 7.73 4.13
C ARG A 105 -3.89 8.20 5.49
N ALA A 106 -4.15 9.44 5.87
CA ALA A 106 -3.75 9.98 7.18
C ALA A 106 -4.42 9.23 8.33
N ILE A 107 -5.73 8.93 8.23
CA ILE A 107 -6.47 8.14 9.20
C ILE A 107 -5.81 6.77 9.45
N SER A 108 -5.27 6.13 8.43
CA SER A 108 -4.61 4.82 8.57
C SER A 108 -3.40 4.84 9.53
N ASN A 109 -2.73 5.97 9.69
CA ASN A 109 -1.56 6.13 10.56
C ASN A 109 -1.92 6.18 12.05
N TYR A 110 -3.18 6.43 12.37
CA TYR A 110 -3.67 6.39 13.76
C TYR A 110 -3.84 4.98 14.30
N LYS A 111 -3.99 3.97 13.44
CA LYS A 111 -4.26 2.57 13.84
C LYS A 111 -5.47 2.43 14.78
N ASP A 112 -6.44 3.30 14.63
CA ASP A 112 -7.65 3.34 15.46
C ASP A 112 -8.78 2.54 14.81
N PHE A 113 -9.14 1.43 15.43
CA PHE A 113 -10.19 0.53 14.94
C PHE A 113 -11.59 1.18 14.91
N SER A 114 -11.82 2.25 15.68
CA SER A 114 -13.10 2.97 15.65
C SER A 114 -13.38 3.62 14.28
N THR A 115 -12.35 3.85 13.47
CA THR A 115 -12.44 4.46 12.14
C THR A 115 -12.90 3.50 11.03
N VAL A 116 -12.82 2.20 11.28
CA VAL A 116 -13.05 1.13 10.29
C VAL A 116 -14.44 1.22 9.66
N ASN A 117 -15.47 1.47 10.45
CA ASN A 117 -16.84 1.58 9.92
C ASN A 117 -17.01 2.74 8.93
N VAL A 118 -16.37 3.87 9.17
CA VAL A 118 -16.41 5.03 8.26
C VAL A 118 -15.69 4.71 6.95
N LEU A 119 -14.51 4.11 7.04
CA LEU A 119 -13.73 3.68 5.86
C LEU A 119 -14.50 2.63 5.04
N LEU A 120 -15.13 1.64 5.68
CA LEU A 120 -15.97 0.64 5.03
C LEU A 120 -17.20 1.27 4.36
N SER A 121 -17.83 2.27 4.98
CA SER A 121 -18.93 3.00 4.38
C SER A 121 -18.52 3.69 3.07
N CYS A 122 -17.35 4.32 3.04
CA CYS A 122 -16.81 4.92 1.82
C CYS A 122 -16.42 3.86 0.78
N LEU A 123 -15.77 2.78 1.20
CA LEU A 123 -15.34 1.68 0.32
C LEU A 123 -16.53 1.03 -0.39
N ASN A 124 -17.59 0.71 0.34
CA ASN A 124 -18.77 -0.01 -0.18
C ASN A 124 -19.73 0.87 -0.98
N ASN A 125 -19.56 2.20 -0.94
CA ASN A 125 -20.38 3.10 -1.73
C ASN A 125 -19.96 3.07 -3.21
N LYS A 126 -20.67 2.31 -4.06
CA LYS A 126 -20.41 2.20 -5.50
C LYS A 126 -20.54 3.54 -6.27
N LYS A 127 -21.17 4.56 -5.68
CA LYS A 127 -21.28 5.92 -6.25
C LYS A 127 -20.09 6.82 -5.88
N GLU A 128 -19.27 6.38 -4.95
CA GLU A 128 -18.08 7.11 -4.50
C GLU A 128 -16.99 7.07 -5.58
N ASN A 129 -16.16 8.12 -5.63
CA ASN A 129 -15.02 8.16 -6.55
C ASN A 129 -14.05 7.00 -6.24
N TYR A 130 -13.63 6.28 -7.28
CA TYR A 130 -12.78 5.10 -7.14
C TYR A 130 -11.45 5.40 -6.42
N LYS A 131 -10.88 6.62 -6.54
CA LYS A 131 -9.64 7.03 -5.84
C LYS A 131 -9.85 7.11 -4.32
N VAL A 132 -11.01 7.59 -3.88
CA VAL A 132 -11.36 7.63 -2.45
C VAL A 132 -11.59 6.20 -1.94
N ARG A 133 -12.33 5.37 -2.68
CA ARG A 133 -12.54 3.96 -2.35
C ARG A 133 -11.21 3.20 -2.24
N LEU A 134 -10.29 3.44 -3.18
CA LEU A 134 -8.94 2.85 -3.18
C LEU A 134 -8.17 3.26 -1.93
N ALA A 135 -8.16 4.55 -1.59
CA ALA A 135 -7.49 5.04 -0.39
C ALA A 135 -8.09 4.44 0.90
N CYS A 136 -9.41 4.19 0.91
CA CYS A 136 -10.07 3.50 2.03
C CYS A 136 -9.66 2.02 2.12
N ALA A 137 -9.54 1.30 0.99
CA ALA A 137 -9.07 -0.08 0.99
C ALA A 137 -7.63 -0.18 1.55
N ASP A 138 -6.72 0.68 1.08
CA ASP A 138 -5.35 0.77 1.58
C ASP A 138 -5.32 1.08 3.09
N ALA A 139 -6.15 2.03 3.53
CA ALA A 139 -6.23 2.43 4.92
C ALA A 139 -6.71 1.26 5.81
N LEU A 140 -7.73 0.52 5.40
CA LEU A 140 -8.25 -0.64 6.12
C LEU A 140 -7.19 -1.73 6.30
N GLY A 141 -6.42 -2.03 5.25
CA GLY A 141 -5.31 -2.97 5.34
C GLY A 141 -4.22 -2.51 6.32
N ARG A 142 -3.88 -1.22 6.31
CA ARG A 142 -2.88 -0.63 7.22
C ARG A 142 -3.34 -0.57 8.67
N ILE A 143 -4.63 -0.31 8.93
CA ILE A 143 -5.21 -0.30 10.29
C ILE A 143 -5.12 -1.70 10.90
N GLY A 144 -5.37 -2.74 10.13
CA GLY A 144 -5.17 -4.12 10.55
C GLY A 144 -6.38 -4.72 11.30
N ASP A 145 -7.57 -4.13 11.22
CA ASP A 145 -8.78 -4.69 11.84
C ASP A 145 -9.38 -5.80 10.97
N ARG A 146 -9.52 -6.99 11.54
CA ARG A 146 -10.14 -8.16 10.89
C ARG A 146 -11.57 -7.93 10.40
N TYR A 147 -12.26 -6.94 10.94
CA TYR A 147 -13.60 -6.59 10.48
C TYR A 147 -13.63 -6.17 9.00
N ALA A 148 -12.50 -5.72 8.46
CA ALA A 148 -12.35 -5.34 7.05
C ALA A 148 -12.20 -6.55 6.10
N VAL A 149 -11.86 -7.74 6.60
CA VAL A 149 -11.51 -8.92 5.77
C VAL A 149 -12.64 -9.29 4.83
N LYS A 150 -13.84 -9.56 5.36
CA LYS A 150 -14.98 -9.98 4.53
C LYS A 150 -15.39 -8.94 3.49
N PRO A 151 -15.53 -7.63 3.82
CA PRO A 151 -15.81 -6.60 2.82
C PRO A 151 -14.76 -6.50 1.71
N LEU A 152 -13.48 -6.71 2.04
CA LEU A 152 -12.40 -6.69 1.04
C LEU A 152 -12.45 -7.94 0.14
N ILE A 153 -12.76 -9.11 0.69
CA ILE A 153 -13.00 -10.33 -0.11
C ILE A 153 -14.17 -10.10 -1.07
N ASP A 154 -15.29 -9.61 -0.58
CA ASP A 154 -16.47 -9.33 -1.40
C ASP A 154 -16.16 -8.37 -2.56
N LEU A 155 -15.31 -7.38 -2.31
CA LEU A 155 -14.86 -6.44 -3.33
C LEU A 155 -13.99 -7.09 -4.41
N VAL A 156 -13.07 -7.97 -4.02
CA VAL A 156 -12.20 -8.68 -4.99
C VAL A 156 -13.01 -9.65 -5.84
N GLU A 157 -13.99 -10.34 -5.23
CA GLU A 157 -14.90 -11.29 -5.91
C GLU A 157 -16.00 -10.60 -6.74
N ASP A 158 -16.27 -9.30 -6.54
CA ASP A 158 -17.36 -8.59 -7.23
C ASP A 158 -17.10 -8.50 -8.74
N GLU A 159 -17.82 -9.29 -9.53
CA GLU A 159 -17.70 -9.30 -10.99
C GLU A 159 -18.20 -7.99 -11.63
N GLU A 160 -19.06 -7.22 -10.95
CA GLU A 160 -19.54 -5.92 -11.42
C GLU A 160 -18.53 -4.78 -11.17
N GLU A 161 -17.56 -4.97 -10.28
CA GLU A 161 -16.52 -3.99 -10.04
C GLU A 161 -15.54 -3.94 -11.21
N LYS A 162 -15.55 -2.82 -11.93
CA LYS A 162 -14.73 -2.60 -13.13
C LYS A 162 -13.35 -2.06 -12.84
N SER A 163 -13.14 -1.49 -11.65
CA SER A 163 -11.85 -0.93 -11.27
C SER A 163 -10.87 -2.01 -10.82
N VAL A 164 -9.95 -2.38 -11.70
CA VAL A 164 -8.87 -3.31 -11.39
C VAL A 164 -7.99 -2.77 -10.27
N TYR A 165 -7.64 -1.49 -10.31
CA TYR A 165 -6.86 -0.83 -9.25
C TYR A 165 -7.49 -0.96 -7.87
N LEU A 166 -8.83 -0.93 -7.80
CA LEU A 166 -9.52 -1.10 -6.52
C LEU A 166 -9.43 -2.55 -6.04
N LYS A 167 -9.54 -3.53 -6.94
CA LYS A 167 -9.34 -4.95 -6.60
C LYS A 167 -7.89 -5.24 -6.19
N GLU A 168 -6.91 -4.63 -6.84
CA GLU A 168 -5.49 -4.72 -6.46
C GLU A 168 -5.24 -4.18 -5.05
N SER A 169 -5.79 -2.99 -4.75
CA SER A 169 -5.69 -2.39 -3.42
C SER A 169 -6.37 -3.25 -2.34
N ALA A 170 -7.55 -3.80 -2.63
CA ALA A 170 -8.25 -4.72 -1.71
C ALA A 170 -7.44 -6.02 -1.50
N THR A 171 -6.85 -6.57 -2.55
CA THR A 171 -5.98 -7.76 -2.46
C THR A 171 -4.73 -7.48 -1.61
N PHE A 172 -4.09 -6.34 -1.83
CA PHE A 172 -2.95 -5.90 -1.02
C PHE A 172 -3.33 -5.74 0.46
N ALA A 173 -4.48 -5.12 0.72
CA ALA A 173 -5.02 -4.97 2.08
C ALA A 173 -5.28 -6.32 2.75
N LEU A 174 -5.81 -7.32 2.03
CA LEU A 174 -5.99 -8.68 2.54
C LEU A 174 -4.66 -9.34 2.91
N GLY A 175 -3.62 -9.12 2.10
CA GLY A 175 -2.26 -9.58 2.43
C GLY A 175 -1.71 -8.93 3.71
N LEU A 176 -1.96 -7.63 3.94
CA LEU A 176 -1.56 -6.93 5.16
C LEU A 176 -2.33 -7.41 6.40
N LEU A 177 -3.63 -7.70 6.25
CA LEU A 177 -4.48 -8.22 7.32
C LEU A 177 -4.08 -9.62 7.78
N GLY A 178 -3.49 -10.43 6.90
CA GLY A 178 -2.96 -11.75 7.23
C GLY A 178 -4.02 -12.78 7.64
N ASP A 179 -5.30 -12.55 7.32
CA ASP A 179 -6.38 -13.45 7.69
C ASP A 179 -6.51 -14.62 6.71
N THR A 180 -6.45 -15.83 7.24
CA THR A 180 -6.47 -17.06 6.43
C THR A 180 -7.77 -17.29 5.68
N SER A 181 -8.86 -16.61 6.04
CA SER A 181 -10.13 -16.70 5.30
C SER A 181 -10.05 -16.11 3.88
N ALA A 182 -9.02 -15.30 3.60
CA ALA A 182 -8.76 -14.76 2.27
C ALA A 182 -8.10 -15.77 1.32
N ILE A 183 -7.58 -16.90 1.81
CA ILE A 183 -6.81 -17.87 1.00
C ILE A 183 -7.68 -18.45 -0.11
N ASP A 184 -8.81 -19.05 0.24
CA ASP A 184 -9.68 -19.72 -0.74
C ASP A 184 -10.22 -18.76 -1.83
N PRO A 185 -10.72 -17.56 -1.49
CA PRO A 185 -11.10 -16.57 -2.48
C PRO A 185 -9.95 -16.17 -3.42
N LEU A 186 -8.78 -15.84 -2.88
CA LEU A 186 -7.63 -15.43 -3.68
C LEU A 186 -7.11 -16.55 -4.58
N VAL A 187 -7.02 -17.78 -4.09
CA VAL A 187 -6.62 -18.95 -4.89
C VAL A 187 -7.65 -19.22 -5.99
N SER A 188 -8.96 -19.14 -5.67
CA SER A 188 -10.02 -19.32 -6.66
C SER A 188 -9.95 -18.33 -7.81
N ILE A 189 -9.67 -17.05 -7.50
CA ILE A 189 -9.50 -16.01 -8.51
C ILE A 189 -8.24 -16.29 -9.35
N LEU A 190 -7.12 -16.65 -8.72
CA LEU A 190 -5.87 -16.95 -9.41
C LEU A 190 -5.97 -18.15 -10.35
N GLU A 191 -6.72 -19.20 -9.94
CA GLU A 191 -6.94 -20.42 -10.74
C GLU A 191 -8.08 -20.27 -11.76
N SER A 192 -8.81 -19.14 -11.78
CA SER A 192 -9.95 -18.96 -12.67
C SER A 192 -9.51 -18.93 -14.15
N LYS A 193 -10.08 -19.81 -14.95
CA LYS A 193 -9.79 -19.95 -16.39
C LYS A 193 -10.52 -18.93 -17.28
N GLN A 194 -11.23 -17.99 -16.68
CA GLN A 194 -12.12 -17.07 -17.42
C GLN A 194 -11.41 -15.83 -17.94
N GLY A 195 -10.25 -15.91 -18.58
CA GLY A 195 -9.69 -14.82 -19.40
C GLY A 195 -9.63 -13.40 -18.78
N PHE A 196 -10.22 -13.24 -17.59
CA PHE A 196 -10.26 -11.99 -16.85
C PHE A 196 -8.85 -11.63 -16.33
N LEU A 197 -8.18 -12.59 -15.70
CA LEU A 197 -6.82 -12.39 -15.17
C LEU A 197 -5.76 -12.28 -16.28
N ASP A 198 -5.97 -12.89 -17.45
CA ASP A 198 -5.01 -12.76 -18.56
C ASP A 198 -4.94 -11.33 -19.11
N LYS A 199 -5.98 -10.53 -18.86
CA LYS A 199 -6.02 -9.10 -19.18
C LYS A 199 -5.47 -8.22 -18.05
N PHE A 200 -5.31 -8.78 -16.84
CA PHE A 200 -4.96 -8.02 -15.64
C PHE A 200 -3.79 -8.67 -14.88
N THR A 201 -2.64 -8.71 -15.53
CA THR A 201 -1.39 -9.25 -14.97
C THR A 201 -1.07 -8.66 -13.61
N PHE A 202 -1.28 -7.35 -13.41
CA PHE A 202 -1.05 -6.69 -12.14
C PHE A 202 -1.93 -7.23 -10.99
N LEU A 203 -3.16 -7.66 -11.27
CA LEU A 203 -3.99 -8.29 -10.24
C LEU A 203 -3.45 -9.67 -9.85
N LYS A 204 -2.96 -10.47 -10.82
CA LYS A 204 -2.27 -11.73 -10.53
C LYS A 204 -1.06 -11.51 -9.63
N GLU A 205 -0.23 -10.53 -9.95
CA GLU A 205 0.95 -10.14 -9.17
C GLU A 205 0.56 -9.85 -7.71
N LYS A 206 -0.49 -9.05 -7.51
CA LYS A 206 -0.96 -8.71 -6.17
C LYS A 206 -1.56 -9.90 -5.42
N ILE A 207 -2.23 -10.82 -6.10
CA ILE A 207 -2.76 -12.03 -5.48
C ILE A 207 -1.60 -12.94 -5.02
N VAL A 208 -0.58 -13.14 -5.87
CA VAL A 208 0.59 -13.95 -5.53
C VAL A 208 1.36 -13.34 -4.35
N GLU A 209 1.58 -12.02 -4.36
CA GLU A 209 2.18 -11.29 -3.24
C GLU A 209 1.36 -11.45 -1.95
N ALA A 210 0.03 -11.30 -2.02
CA ALA A 210 -0.85 -11.44 -0.87
C ALA A 210 -0.84 -12.86 -0.31
N LEU A 211 -0.89 -13.88 -1.16
CA LEU A 211 -0.79 -15.29 -0.76
C LEU A 211 0.54 -15.59 -0.05
N GLY A 212 1.64 -14.98 -0.52
CA GLY A 212 2.94 -15.08 0.12
C GLY A 212 3.01 -14.47 1.52
N LYS A 213 2.17 -13.47 1.82
CA LYS A 213 2.07 -12.85 3.15
C LYS A 213 1.12 -13.59 4.10
N LEU A 214 0.24 -14.47 3.59
CA LEU A 214 -0.72 -15.21 4.39
C LEU A 214 -0.02 -16.36 5.15
N ASN A 215 -0.32 -17.59 4.95
CA ASN A 215 0.26 -18.68 5.71
C ASN A 215 0.90 -19.74 4.79
N PHE A 216 2.22 -19.87 4.83
CA PHE A 216 3.00 -20.79 4.00
C PHE A 216 2.69 -22.29 4.22
N ASN A 217 2.30 -22.68 5.42
CA ASN A 217 1.99 -24.09 5.71
C ASN A 217 0.65 -24.55 5.10
N ASN A 218 0.03 -23.73 4.24
CA ASN A 218 -1.21 -24.08 3.57
C ASN A 218 -0.93 -24.71 2.19
N GLN A 219 -1.32 -25.97 2.02
CA GLN A 219 -1.15 -26.74 0.79
C GLN A 219 -1.77 -26.08 -0.45
N LYS A 220 -2.87 -25.31 -0.29
CA LYS A 220 -3.50 -24.57 -1.40
C LYS A 220 -2.62 -23.42 -1.85
N ILE A 221 -2.04 -22.67 -0.92
CA ILE A 221 -1.08 -21.60 -1.23
C ILE A 221 0.12 -22.18 -1.97
N LEU A 222 0.74 -23.23 -1.42
CA LEU A 222 1.91 -23.85 -2.03
C LEU A 222 1.63 -24.32 -3.46
N LYS A 223 0.47 -24.96 -3.68
CA LYS A 223 0.05 -25.39 -5.01
C LYS A 223 -0.14 -24.20 -5.97
N ALA A 224 -0.78 -23.12 -5.50
CA ALA A 224 -1.00 -21.92 -6.30
C ALA A 224 0.31 -21.23 -6.66
N LEU A 225 1.23 -21.06 -5.70
CA LEU A 225 2.55 -20.47 -5.92
C LEU A 225 3.41 -21.32 -6.87
N LYS A 226 3.39 -22.64 -6.72
CA LYS A 226 4.05 -23.56 -7.65
C LYS A 226 3.53 -23.42 -9.09
N SER A 227 2.22 -23.23 -9.26
CA SER A 227 1.64 -22.94 -10.58
C SER A 227 2.10 -21.57 -11.11
N SER A 228 2.22 -20.58 -10.22
CA SER A 228 2.66 -19.22 -10.57
C SER A 228 4.12 -19.14 -11.00
N LEU A 229 4.98 -20.09 -10.63
CA LEU A 229 6.35 -20.20 -11.16
C LEU A 229 6.42 -20.47 -12.67
N MET A 230 5.29 -20.88 -13.28
CA MET A 230 5.16 -21.16 -14.70
C MET A 230 4.28 -20.13 -15.41
N ASP A 231 3.95 -18.99 -14.76
CA ASP A 231 3.12 -17.97 -15.38
C ASP A 231 3.83 -17.30 -16.57
N PRO A 232 3.13 -16.92 -17.64
CA PRO A 232 3.71 -16.19 -18.76
C PRO A 232 4.38 -14.85 -18.36
N SER A 233 3.91 -14.19 -17.30
CA SER A 233 4.51 -12.95 -16.81
C SER A 233 5.74 -13.21 -15.95
N PRO A 234 6.92 -12.67 -16.32
CA PRO A 234 8.12 -12.75 -15.48
C PRO A 234 7.90 -12.20 -14.07
N ILE A 235 7.13 -11.11 -13.91
CA ILE A 235 6.87 -10.49 -12.62
C ILE A 235 6.04 -11.41 -11.73
N VAL A 236 5.06 -12.13 -12.27
CA VAL A 236 4.30 -13.14 -11.51
C VAL A 236 5.23 -14.26 -11.04
N ARG A 237 6.15 -14.72 -11.88
CA ARG A 237 7.15 -15.74 -11.51
C ARG A 237 8.09 -15.25 -10.42
N ILE A 238 8.56 -13.99 -10.50
CA ILE A 238 9.40 -13.36 -9.47
C ILE A 238 8.64 -13.27 -8.14
N ASN A 239 7.41 -12.79 -8.13
CA ASN A 239 6.60 -12.71 -6.91
C ASN A 239 6.36 -14.10 -6.30
N ALA A 240 6.21 -15.13 -7.14
CA ALA A 240 6.10 -16.51 -6.65
C ALA A 240 7.41 -17.04 -6.03
N ILE A 241 8.57 -16.68 -6.60
CA ILE A 241 9.89 -17.01 -6.04
C ILE A 241 10.04 -16.36 -4.65
N GLU A 242 9.78 -15.05 -4.54
CA GLU A 242 9.85 -14.31 -3.27
C GLU A 242 8.90 -14.92 -2.23
N ALA A 243 7.66 -15.18 -2.66
CA ALA A 243 6.67 -15.80 -1.80
C ALA A 243 7.13 -17.17 -1.28
N ILE A 244 7.68 -18.04 -2.13
CA ILE A 244 8.17 -19.37 -1.75
C ILE A 244 9.44 -19.26 -0.87
N MET A 245 10.35 -18.35 -1.16
CA MET A 245 11.55 -18.09 -0.35
C MET A 245 11.20 -17.79 1.12
N ASN A 246 10.10 -17.06 1.36
CA ASN A 246 9.69 -16.68 2.71
C ASN A 246 9.26 -17.87 3.59
N SER A 247 9.01 -19.06 3.04
CA SER A 247 8.78 -20.27 3.85
C SER A 247 10.05 -20.82 4.48
N GLY A 248 11.19 -20.65 3.86
CA GLY A 248 12.50 -20.94 4.43
C GLY A 248 12.84 -22.44 4.57
N ASP A 249 12.07 -23.32 3.95
CA ASP A 249 12.26 -24.79 4.05
C ASP A 249 13.01 -25.40 2.86
N ASP A 250 13.34 -26.67 2.96
CA ASP A 250 14.05 -27.41 1.90
C ASP A 250 13.20 -27.60 0.64
N GLU A 251 11.86 -27.64 0.77
CA GLU A 251 10.95 -27.70 -0.37
C GLU A 251 11.03 -26.42 -1.21
N SER A 252 11.18 -25.25 -0.58
CA SER A 252 11.37 -23.96 -1.24
C SER A 252 12.60 -23.97 -2.16
N VAL A 253 13.72 -24.50 -1.70
CA VAL A 253 14.92 -24.62 -2.52
C VAL A 253 14.67 -25.47 -3.77
N ASN A 254 13.99 -26.61 -3.61
CA ASN A 254 13.68 -27.50 -4.72
C ASN A 254 12.73 -26.86 -5.74
N LEU A 255 11.80 -26.02 -5.29
CA LEU A 255 10.86 -25.31 -6.16
C LEU A 255 11.51 -24.14 -6.90
N ILE A 256 12.40 -23.39 -6.26
CA ILE A 256 13.05 -22.22 -6.84
C ILE A 256 14.21 -22.60 -7.78
N ARG A 257 14.94 -23.67 -7.50
CA ARG A 257 16.13 -24.07 -8.27
C ARG A 257 15.92 -24.18 -9.79
N PRO A 258 14.80 -24.72 -10.32
CA PRO A 258 14.54 -24.72 -11.76
C PRO A 258 14.50 -23.34 -12.39
N CYS A 259 14.10 -22.29 -11.62
CA CYS A 259 14.03 -20.91 -12.12
C CYS A 259 15.38 -20.28 -12.42
N LEU A 260 16.51 -20.89 -12.01
CA LEU A 260 17.86 -20.51 -12.46
C LEU A 260 18.06 -20.70 -13.97
N ASN A 261 17.22 -21.50 -14.63
CA ASN A 261 17.24 -21.71 -16.07
C ASN A 261 16.01 -21.09 -16.77
N ASP A 262 15.38 -20.08 -16.15
CA ASP A 262 14.27 -19.34 -16.76
C ASP A 262 14.72 -18.66 -18.07
N GLU A 263 13.78 -18.36 -18.95
CA GLU A 263 14.07 -17.61 -20.19
C GLU A 263 14.37 -16.12 -19.92
N ASP A 264 13.83 -15.58 -18.81
CA ASP A 264 13.98 -14.19 -18.41
C ASP A 264 15.13 -14.02 -17.41
N ASP A 265 16.01 -13.07 -17.66
CA ASP A 265 17.21 -12.85 -16.85
C ASP A 265 16.89 -12.30 -15.46
N GLU A 266 15.85 -11.48 -15.31
CA GLU A 266 15.42 -10.99 -14.00
C GLU A 266 14.84 -12.11 -13.12
N VAL A 267 14.14 -13.08 -13.71
CA VAL A 267 13.67 -14.27 -12.99
C VAL A 267 14.86 -15.11 -12.52
N LYS A 268 15.89 -15.32 -13.37
CA LYS A 268 17.12 -16.02 -12.96
C LYS A 268 17.81 -15.33 -11.80
N LYS A 269 17.96 -14.00 -11.88
CA LYS A 269 18.59 -13.19 -10.83
C LYS A 269 17.83 -13.29 -9.51
N ASN A 270 16.51 -13.13 -9.53
CA ASN A 270 15.70 -13.28 -8.33
C ASN A 270 15.74 -14.70 -7.75
N ALA A 271 15.79 -15.74 -8.60
CA ALA A 271 15.96 -17.11 -8.15
C ALA A 271 17.34 -17.34 -7.49
N LEU A 272 18.41 -16.75 -8.04
CA LEU A 272 19.75 -16.79 -7.44
C LEU A 272 19.76 -16.11 -6.07
N ILE A 273 19.22 -14.89 -5.96
CA ILE A 273 19.14 -14.14 -4.70
C ILE A 273 18.32 -14.95 -3.66
N ALA A 274 17.18 -15.50 -4.07
CA ALA A 274 16.34 -16.31 -3.19
C ALA A 274 17.06 -17.55 -2.67
N LEU A 275 17.75 -18.27 -3.55
CA LEU A 275 18.53 -19.45 -3.16
C LEU A 275 19.74 -19.09 -2.30
N TYR A 276 20.40 -17.97 -2.56
CA TYR A 276 21.47 -17.45 -1.72
C TYR A 276 20.96 -17.13 -0.31
N ASN A 277 19.80 -16.49 -0.19
CA ASN A 277 19.18 -16.23 1.11
C ASN A 277 18.83 -17.52 1.89
N LEU A 278 18.49 -18.60 1.17
CA LEU A 278 18.12 -19.88 1.77
C LEU A 278 19.33 -20.78 2.09
N ARG A 279 20.41 -20.73 1.32
CA ARG A 279 21.55 -21.67 1.36
C ARG A 279 22.92 -21.03 1.55
N GLY A 280 22.98 -19.69 1.55
CA GLY A 280 24.25 -18.98 1.68
C GLY A 280 25.15 -19.16 0.47
N ARG A 281 26.48 -19.13 0.72
CA ARG A 281 27.51 -19.15 -0.34
C ARG A 281 27.60 -20.44 -1.13
N ASP A 282 27.11 -21.56 -0.62
CA ASP A 282 27.20 -22.87 -1.28
C ASP A 282 26.55 -22.84 -2.68
N ILE A 283 25.45 -22.07 -2.84
CA ILE A 283 24.78 -21.93 -4.13
C ILE A 283 25.61 -21.10 -5.12
N LEU A 284 26.35 -20.10 -4.66
CA LEU A 284 27.22 -19.28 -5.50
C LEU A 284 28.41 -20.13 -6.02
N GLU A 285 29.04 -20.93 -5.16
CA GLU A 285 30.09 -21.87 -5.54
C GLU A 285 29.60 -22.88 -6.59
N GLU A 286 28.37 -23.40 -6.39
CA GLU A 286 27.78 -24.34 -7.35
C GLU A 286 27.62 -23.67 -8.74
N ILE A 287 27.06 -22.42 -8.77
CA ILE A 287 26.80 -21.72 -10.03
C ILE A 287 28.10 -21.36 -10.75
N LEU A 288 29.11 -20.89 -10.04
CA LEU A 288 30.41 -20.50 -10.62
C LEU A 288 31.18 -21.71 -11.20
N ASN A 289 31.07 -22.87 -10.57
CA ASN A 289 31.83 -24.04 -10.93
C ASN A 289 31.18 -24.97 -11.98
N LEU A 290 29.83 -24.89 -12.10
CA LEU A 290 29.14 -25.80 -13.03
C LEU A 290 28.92 -25.15 -14.42
N PRO A 291 29.21 -25.89 -15.51
CA PRO A 291 29.09 -25.38 -16.87
C PRO A 291 27.64 -25.31 -17.37
N ILE A 292 26.68 -25.82 -16.59
CA ILE A 292 25.27 -25.83 -16.96
C ILE A 292 24.57 -24.46 -16.83
N TYR A 293 25.19 -23.55 -16.09
CA TYR A 293 24.63 -22.22 -15.86
C TYR A 293 25.15 -21.21 -16.89
N SER A 294 24.28 -20.24 -17.25
CA SER A 294 24.60 -19.19 -18.22
C SER A 294 25.71 -18.26 -17.71
N GLU A 295 26.45 -17.64 -18.64
CA GLU A 295 27.48 -16.64 -18.30
C GLU A 295 26.87 -15.44 -17.57
N TYR A 296 25.62 -15.06 -17.92
CA TYR A 296 24.86 -14.04 -17.18
C TYR A 296 24.71 -14.41 -15.70
N LEU A 297 24.23 -15.62 -15.41
CA LEU A 297 24.01 -16.07 -14.02
C LEU A 297 25.32 -16.19 -13.25
N LYS A 298 26.41 -16.57 -13.90
CA LYS A 298 27.74 -16.59 -13.28
C LYS A 298 28.25 -15.19 -12.96
N SER A 299 27.98 -14.21 -13.83
CA SER A 299 28.35 -12.81 -13.57
C SER A 299 27.58 -12.29 -12.33
N GLU A 300 26.28 -12.52 -12.25
CA GLU A 300 25.48 -12.14 -11.08
C GLU A 300 25.94 -12.86 -9.79
N ALA A 301 26.30 -14.14 -9.89
CA ALA A 301 26.84 -14.88 -8.75
C ALA A 301 28.21 -14.35 -8.29
N GLN A 302 29.06 -13.89 -9.22
CA GLN A 302 30.35 -13.29 -8.92
C GLN A 302 30.17 -11.93 -8.23
N GLU A 303 29.23 -11.10 -8.71
CA GLU A 303 28.91 -9.80 -8.08
C GLU A 303 28.44 -10.01 -6.64
N LEU A 304 27.51 -10.95 -6.42
CA LEU A 304 27.04 -11.28 -5.07
C LEU A 304 28.17 -11.83 -4.18
N TRP A 305 29.10 -12.59 -4.74
CA TRP A 305 30.25 -13.10 -3.99
C TRP A 305 31.14 -11.98 -3.49
N GLU A 306 31.46 -11.00 -4.35
CA GLU A 306 32.32 -9.85 -4.05
C GLU A 306 31.68 -8.88 -3.07
N GLU A 307 30.38 -8.60 -3.19
CA GLU A 307 29.63 -7.68 -2.31
C GLU A 307 29.67 -8.11 -0.83
N TYR A 308 29.81 -9.41 -0.55
CA TYR A 308 29.86 -9.94 0.81
C TYR A 308 31.28 -10.31 1.30
N GLU A 309 32.33 -9.98 0.55
CA GLU A 309 33.71 -10.04 1.01
C GLU A 309 34.19 -8.71 1.64
N GLU A 310 33.47 -7.59 1.39
CA GLU A 310 33.68 -6.29 2.04
C GLU A 310 32.88 -6.18 3.36
#